data_1b58e5e9d3154d51bf88a2aeeca6d71f
#
_entry.id   1b58e5e9d3154d51bf88a2aeeca6d71f
#
_cell.length_a   1.000
_cell.length_b   1.000
_cell.length_c   1.000
_cell.angle_alpha   90.00
_cell.angle_beta   90.00
_cell.angle_gamma   90.00
#
_symmetry.space_group_name_H-M   'P 1'
#
loop_
_entity.id
_entity.type
_entity.pdbx_description
1 polymer ?
#
loop_
_entity_poly.entity_id
_entity_poly.type
_entity_poly.pdbx_seq_one_letter_code
_entity_poly.pdbx_strand_id
1 'polypeptide(L)'
;MRILSSLAFVIAVFISCVAPARAADAAHDADVAAIRQVVQQFQAAIIAHDGKTLGSLFLQDHDSWLAVDDTATWNEIKAKFPTARKVRRSTWQKFVEFVQTSPQPIEERFYDVRIDTNGAVGSVYFNFDFLSGGKINNRGAESWQMVYTEDGWKISSMLFSIGS
;
A
#
# COMPACT_ATOMS: atom_id res chain seq x y z
N MET A 1 -38.89 73.05 12.02
CA MET A 1 -39.20 71.64 12.31
C MET A 1 -38.26 70.81 11.45
N ARG A 2 -37.16 70.33 12.03
CA ARG A 2 -36.10 69.57 11.34
C ARG A 2 -36.29 68.09 11.62
N ILE A 3 -36.54 67.31 10.59
CA ILE A 3 -36.68 65.85 10.67
C ILE A 3 -35.26 65.27 10.41
N LEU A 4 -34.66 64.68 11.45
CA LEU A 4 -33.42 63.87 11.31
C LEU A 4 -33.82 62.44 10.90
N SER A 5 -33.43 62.02 9.70
CA SER A 5 -33.54 60.65 9.28
C SER A 5 -32.26 59.94 9.71
N SER A 6 -32.37 58.98 10.64
CA SER A 6 -31.30 58.07 11.03
C SER A 6 -31.20 56.91 10.02
N LEU A 7 -30.11 56.85 9.30
CA LEU A 7 -29.78 55.72 8.40
C LEU A 7 -29.08 54.64 9.20
N ALA A 8 -29.75 53.52 9.46
CA ALA A 8 -29.19 52.37 10.14
C ALA A 8 -28.38 51.56 9.09
N PHE A 9 -27.07 51.45 9.29
CA PHE A 9 -26.17 50.65 8.47
C PHE A 9 -26.14 49.21 9.03
N VAL A 10 -26.76 48.27 8.31
CA VAL A 10 -26.74 46.85 8.64
C VAL A 10 -25.45 46.27 8.05
N ILE A 11 -24.47 45.98 8.89
CA ILE A 11 -23.26 45.21 8.48
C ILE A 11 -23.61 43.75 8.50
N ALA A 12 -23.80 43.15 7.32
CA ALA A 12 -23.90 41.70 7.15
C ALA A 12 -22.51 41.09 7.27
N VAL A 13 -22.23 40.39 8.39
CA VAL A 13 -21.02 39.61 8.58
C VAL A 13 -21.19 38.28 7.82
N PHE A 14 -20.54 38.14 6.69
CA PHE A 14 -20.40 36.88 6.01
C PHE A 14 -19.36 36.03 6.76
N ILE A 15 -19.83 35.13 7.61
CA ILE A 15 -18.99 34.08 8.20
C ILE A 15 -18.80 33.01 7.10
N SER A 16 -17.67 33.06 6.41
CA SER A 16 -17.29 32.05 5.46
C SER A 16 -16.94 30.76 6.20
N CYS A 17 -17.83 29.73 6.13
CA CYS A 17 -17.57 28.37 6.61
C CYS A 17 -16.54 27.68 5.68
N VAL A 18 -15.24 27.94 5.85
CA VAL A 18 -14.16 27.25 5.13
C VAL A 18 -13.61 26.05 5.93
N ALA A 19 -14.09 25.84 7.16
CA ALA A 19 -13.55 24.84 8.08
C ALA A 19 -13.72 23.34 7.70
N PRO A 20 -14.82 22.83 7.11
CA PRO A 20 -14.98 21.39 6.91
C PRO A 20 -14.11 20.80 5.81
N ALA A 21 -13.88 21.49 4.70
CA ALA A 21 -13.04 20.96 3.59
C ALA A 21 -11.59 20.78 4.02
N ARG A 22 -11.00 21.75 4.71
CA ARG A 22 -9.61 21.70 5.16
C ARG A 22 -9.35 20.61 6.20
N ALA A 23 -10.34 20.29 7.04
CA ALA A 23 -10.24 19.18 8.00
C ALA A 23 -10.30 17.81 7.31
N ALA A 24 -11.12 17.66 6.25
CA ALA A 24 -11.20 16.45 5.46
C ALA A 24 -9.89 16.18 4.68
N ASP A 25 -9.30 17.22 4.07
CA ASP A 25 -8.02 17.13 3.38
C ASP A 25 -6.88 16.73 4.33
N ALA A 26 -6.83 17.33 5.52
CA ALA A 26 -5.83 16.98 6.53
C ALA A 26 -5.96 15.55 7.06
N ALA A 27 -7.19 15.04 7.22
CA ALA A 27 -7.44 13.66 7.60
C ALA A 27 -7.00 12.69 6.50
N HIS A 28 -7.31 12.98 5.24
CA HIS A 28 -6.86 12.20 4.09
C HIS A 28 -5.32 12.14 4.00
N ASP A 29 -4.64 13.28 4.14
CA ASP A 29 -3.18 13.34 4.12
C ASP A 29 -2.55 12.51 5.25
N ALA A 30 -3.17 12.50 6.44
CA ALA A 30 -2.73 11.70 7.58
C ALA A 30 -2.87 10.20 7.30
N ASP A 31 -3.97 9.75 6.68
CA ASP A 31 -4.18 8.36 6.29
C ASP A 31 -3.18 7.90 5.22
N VAL A 32 -2.95 8.73 4.20
CA VAL A 32 -1.92 8.46 3.17
C VAL A 32 -0.54 8.35 3.81
N ALA A 33 -0.19 9.22 4.76
CA ALA A 33 1.08 9.15 5.48
C ALA A 33 1.19 7.87 6.33
N ALA A 34 0.12 7.46 7.00
CA ALA A 34 0.09 6.22 7.79
C ALA A 34 0.25 4.97 6.91
N ILE A 35 -0.44 4.90 5.76
CA ILE A 35 -0.24 3.80 4.79
C ILE A 35 1.19 3.80 4.26
N ARG A 36 1.78 4.97 3.98
CA ARG A 36 3.18 5.08 3.55
C ARG A 36 4.16 4.55 4.59
N GLN A 37 3.87 4.69 5.87
CA GLN A 37 4.66 4.07 6.95
C GLN A 37 4.59 2.54 6.89
N VAL A 38 3.42 1.94 6.59
CA VAL A 38 3.31 0.49 6.39
C VAL A 38 4.19 0.03 5.24
N VAL A 39 4.20 0.76 4.11
CA VAL A 39 5.07 0.47 2.96
C VAL A 39 6.55 0.50 3.35
N GLN A 40 6.98 1.51 4.10
CA GLN A 40 8.37 1.63 4.57
C GLN A 40 8.75 0.53 5.57
N GLN A 41 7.85 0.19 6.49
CA GLN A 41 8.05 -0.90 7.45
C GLN A 41 8.16 -2.25 6.76
N PHE A 42 7.37 -2.50 5.72
CA PHE A 42 7.44 -3.71 4.91
C PHE A 42 8.84 -3.88 4.29
N GLN A 43 9.35 -2.85 3.61
CA GLN A 43 10.69 -2.89 3.02
C GLN A 43 11.79 -3.08 4.09
N ALA A 44 11.71 -2.34 5.18
CA ALA A 44 12.67 -2.43 6.28
C ALA A 44 12.68 -3.83 6.92
N ALA A 45 11.51 -4.44 7.10
CA ALA A 45 11.37 -5.77 7.68
C ALA A 45 11.97 -6.86 6.77
N ILE A 46 11.84 -6.74 5.44
CA ILE A 46 12.50 -7.66 4.49
C ILE A 46 14.02 -7.55 4.63
N ILE A 47 14.58 -6.35 4.59
CA ILE A 47 16.03 -6.12 4.70
C ILE A 47 16.58 -6.64 6.03
N ALA A 48 15.82 -6.46 7.12
CA ALA A 48 16.20 -6.89 8.45
C ALA A 48 15.94 -8.38 8.73
N HIS A 49 15.31 -9.12 7.81
CA HIS A 49 14.80 -10.49 8.03
C HIS A 49 13.85 -10.57 9.26
N ASP A 50 13.14 -9.46 9.55
CA ASP A 50 12.22 -9.36 10.68
C ASP A 50 10.82 -9.83 10.29
N GLY A 51 10.64 -11.16 10.31
CA GLY A 51 9.34 -11.74 10.01
C GLY A 51 8.25 -11.39 11.03
N LYS A 52 8.60 -11.07 12.27
CA LYS A 52 7.61 -10.65 13.28
C LYS A 52 6.99 -9.31 12.89
N THR A 53 7.80 -8.32 12.59
CA THR A 53 7.32 -7.01 12.12
C THR A 53 6.58 -7.17 10.79
N LEU A 54 7.16 -7.90 9.81
CA LEU A 54 6.53 -8.15 8.51
C LEU A 54 5.14 -8.78 8.66
N GLY A 55 5.01 -9.84 9.47
CA GLY A 55 3.75 -10.52 9.71
C GLY A 55 2.69 -9.63 10.36
N SER A 56 3.09 -8.68 11.23
CA SER A 56 2.17 -7.77 11.90
C SER A 56 1.53 -6.73 10.97
N LEU A 57 2.06 -6.56 9.77
CA LEU A 57 1.52 -5.63 8.76
C LEU A 57 0.30 -6.19 8.03
N PHE A 58 0.08 -7.51 8.10
CA PHE A 58 -1.04 -8.19 7.45
C PHE A 58 -2.26 -8.32 8.36
N LEU A 59 -3.44 -8.37 7.74
CA LEU A 59 -4.69 -8.73 8.43
C LEU A 59 -4.63 -10.21 8.78
N GLN A 60 -4.68 -10.54 10.09
CA GLN A 60 -4.32 -11.88 10.59
C GLN A 60 -5.29 -12.97 10.15
N ASP A 61 -6.59 -12.67 10.14
CA ASP A 61 -7.65 -13.64 9.83
C ASP A 61 -8.02 -13.69 8.35
N HIS A 62 -7.21 -13.06 7.50
CA HIS A 62 -7.46 -13.02 6.07
C HIS A 62 -6.18 -13.26 5.28
N ASP A 63 -6.30 -14.00 4.18
CA ASP A 63 -5.19 -14.30 3.29
C ASP A 63 -5.64 -14.25 1.84
N SER A 64 -5.15 -13.27 1.11
CA SER A 64 -5.31 -13.15 -0.33
C SER A 64 -3.96 -12.77 -0.95
N TRP A 65 -3.25 -13.77 -1.46
CA TRP A 65 -1.91 -13.65 -2.03
C TRP A 65 -1.84 -14.31 -3.39
N LEU A 66 -1.68 -13.52 -4.45
CA LEU A 66 -1.64 -14.00 -5.82
C LEU A 66 -0.41 -13.47 -6.56
N ALA A 67 0.36 -14.39 -7.14
CA ALA A 67 1.43 -14.09 -8.10
C ALA A 67 0.97 -14.42 -9.52
N VAL A 68 1.30 -13.56 -10.49
CA VAL A 68 0.97 -13.73 -11.90
C VAL A 68 2.25 -13.57 -12.72
N ASP A 69 2.69 -14.61 -13.42
CA ASP A 69 3.83 -14.46 -14.32
C ASP A 69 3.47 -13.53 -15.49
N ASP A 70 4.39 -12.65 -15.89
CA ASP A 70 4.23 -11.90 -17.13
C ASP A 70 4.22 -12.85 -18.34
N THR A 71 3.92 -12.33 -19.54
CA THR A 71 3.77 -13.20 -20.71
C THR A 71 5.08 -13.87 -21.12
N ALA A 72 6.22 -13.18 -21.00
CA ALA A 72 7.52 -13.70 -21.37
C ALA A 72 7.95 -14.81 -20.40
N THR A 73 7.94 -14.52 -19.11
CA THR A 73 8.23 -15.45 -18.02
C THR A 73 7.32 -16.67 -18.06
N TRP A 74 6.01 -16.46 -18.29
CA TRP A 74 5.05 -17.54 -18.44
C TRP A 74 5.38 -18.49 -19.59
N ASN A 75 5.71 -17.94 -20.77
CA ASN A 75 6.05 -18.76 -21.94
C ASN A 75 7.29 -19.63 -21.69
N GLU A 76 8.31 -19.10 -21.01
CA GLU A 76 9.51 -19.84 -20.64
C GLU A 76 9.20 -20.97 -19.63
N ILE A 77 8.41 -20.66 -18.60
CA ILE A 77 7.99 -21.64 -17.61
C ILE A 77 7.15 -22.75 -18.26
N LYS A 78 6.20 -22.37 -19.11
CA LYS A 78 5.29 -23.31 -19.79
C LYS A 78 6.03 -24.26 -20.74
N ALA A 79 7.08 -23.78 -21.40
CA ALA A 79 7.91 -24.61 -22.27
C ALA A 79 8.66 -25.71 -21.48
N LYS A 80 9.10 -25.42 -20.24
CA LYS A 80 9.82 -26.36 -19.37
C LYS A 80 8.86 -27.23 -18.55
N PHE A 81 7.71 -26.65 -18.14
CA PHE A 81 6.72 -27.28 -17.24
C PHE A 81 5.31 -27.13 -17.81
N PRO A 82 4.87 -28.02 -18.69
CA PRO A 82 3.58 -27.91 -19.41
C PRO A 82 2.34 -27.82 -18.51
N THR A 83 2.40 -28.29 -17.28
CA THR A 83 1.30 -28.23 -16.29
C THR A 83 1.35 -26.99 -15.40
N ALA A 84 2.38 -26.14 -15.51
CA ALA A 84 2.50 -24.93 -14.72
C ALA A 84 1.31 -24.00 -14.93
N ARG A 85 0.93 -23.26 -13.88
CA ARG A 85 -0.15 -22.27 -13.93
C ARG A 85 0.43 -20.86 -13.94
N LYS A 86 -0.14 -20.01 -14.79
CA LYS A 86 0.24 -18.59 -14.90
C LYS A 86 -0.07 -17.82 -13.60
N VAL A 87 -1.16 -18.16 -12.93
CA VAL A 87 -1.57 -17.59 -11.65
C VAL A 87 -1.26 -18.59 -10.54
N ARG A 88 -0.47 -18.15 -9.57
CA ARG A 88 -0.08 -18.96 -8.41
C ARG A 88 -0.63 -18.35 -7.14
N ARG A 89 -1.18 -19.19 -6.27
CA ARG A 89 -1.59 -18.80 -4.93
C ARG A 89 -0.47 -19.10 -3.94
N SER A 90 -0.31 -18.21 -2.98
CA SER A 90 0.53 -18.39 -1.80
C SER A 90 -0.18 -17.82 -0.59
N THR A 91 0.58 -17.58 0.48
CA THR A 91 0.10 -16.95 1.69
C THR A 91 1.14 -15.96 2.19
N TRP A 92 0.72 -14.93 2.90
CA TRP A 92 1.66 -13.99 3.51
C TRP A 92 2.54 -14.68 4.57
N GLN A 93 2.03 -15.72 5.26
CA GLN A 93 2.79 -16.50 6.23
C GLN A 93 4.00 -17.19 5.58
N LYS A 94 3.83 -17.77 4.38
CA LYS A 94 4.95 -18.36 3.63
C LYS A 94 5.98 -17.33 3.18
N PHE A 95 5.53 -16.12 2.87
CA PHE A 95 6.46 -15.04 2.56
C PHE A 95 7.24 -14.59 3.79
N VAL A 96 6.57 -14.47 4.94
CA VAL A 96 7.22 -14.20 6.23
C VAL A 96 8.27 -15.27 6.57
N GLU A 97 7.92 -16.55 6.43
CA GLU A 97 8.85 -17.66 6.63
C GLU A 97 10.06 -17.57 5.69
N PHE A 98 9.83 -17.29 4.40
CA PHE A 98 10.89 -17.08 3.44
C PHE A 98 11.82 -15.92 3.84
N VAL A 99 11.26 -14.79 4.26
CA VAL A 99 12.05 -13.63 4.72
C VAL A 99 12.90 -13.98 5.93
N GLN A 100 12.32 -14.66 6.92
CA GLN A 100 13.04 -15.04 8.15
C GLN A 100 14.16 -16.07 7.90
N THR A 101 13.98 -16.98 6.94
CA THR A 101 14.88 -18.10 6.72
C THR A 101 15.82 -17.92 5.54
N SER A 102 15.71 -16.81 4.82
CA SER A 102 16.57 -16.54 3.67
C SER A 102 18.06 -16.50 4.09
N PRO A 103 18.92 -17.32 3.48
CA PRO A 103 20.35 -17.35 3.82
C PRO A 103 21.15 -16.20 3.19
N GLN A 104 20.55 -15.47 2.25
CA GLN A 104 21.16 -14.36 1.53
C GLN A 104 20.50 -13.04 1.97
N PRO A 105 21.23 -11.92 1.94
CA PRO A 105 20.61 -10.60 2.03
C PRO A 105 19.53 -10.47 0.96
N ILE A 106 18.33 -10.05 1.38
CA ILE A 106 17.21 -9.80 0.51
C ILE A 106 16.72 -8.36 0.66
N GLU A 107 16.21 -7.81 -0.42
CA GLU A 107 15.71 -6.44 -0.48
C GLU A 107 14.59 -6.38 -1.51
N GLU A 108 13.57 -5.59 -1.24
CA GLU A 108 12.57 -5.25 -2.23
C GLU A 108 12.52 -3.74 -2.39
N ARG A 109 12.84 -3.25 -3.60
CA ARG A 109 12.87 -1.83 -3.95
C ARG A 109 11.58 -1.46 -4.64
N PHE A 110 10.90 -0.43 -4.13
CA PHE A 110 9.64 0.07 -4.66
C PHE A 110 9.84 1.36 -5.44
N TYR A 111 9.13 1.45 -6.56
CA TYR A 111 9.16 2.60 -7.47
C TYR A 111 7.73 3.06 -7.76
N ASP A 112 7.54 4.37 -7.94
CA ASP A 112 6.28 4.97 -8.35
C ASP A 112 5.11 4.62 -7.43
N VAL A 113 5.34 4.62 -6.12
CA VAL A 113 4.34 4.24 -5.11
C VAL A 113 3.15 5.21 -5.15
N ARG A 114 1.97 4.70 -5.46
CA ARG A 114 0.70 5.40 -5.46
C ARG A 114 -0.18 4.85 -4.36
N ILE A 115 -0.78 5.74 -3.59
CA ILE A 115 -1.65 5.41 -2.46
C ILE A 115 -2.95 6.17 -2.67
N ASP A 116 -4.07 5.46 -2.54
CA ASP A 116 -5.41 6.03 -2.54
C ASP A 116 -6.22 5.45 -1.38
N THR A 117 -7.01 6.29 -0.69
CA THR A 117 -7.78 5.87 0.49
C THR A 117 -8.96 6.80 0.75
N ASN A 118 -9.98 6.28 1.41
CA ASN A 118 -11.11 7.05 1.97
C ASN A 118 -11.13 7.06 3.50
N GLY A 119 -10.02 6.64 4.15
CA GLY A 119 -9.90 6.58 5.61
C GLY A 119 -10.34 5.24 6.23
N ALA A 120 -11.07 4.39 5.51
CA ALA A 120 -11.50 3.06 5.97
C ALA A 120 -10.86 1.93 5.19
N VAL A 121 -10.76 2.10 3.87
CA VAL A 121 -10.06 1.19 2.95
C VAL A 121 -9.08 1.99 2.10
N GLY A 122 -8.05 1.32 1.60
CA GLY A 122 -7.08 1.94 0.72
C GLY A 122 -6.50 0.97 -0.28
N SER A 123 -5.78 1.50 -1.25
CA SER A 123 -5.00 0.75 -2.21
C SER A 123 -3.58 1.31 -2.31
N VAL A 124 -2.62 0.43 -2.50
CA VAL A 124 -1.23 0.79 -2.81
C VAL A 124 -0.87 0.09 -4.10
N TYR A 125 -0.26 0.82 -5.04
CA TYR A 125 0.27 0.27 -6.28
C TYR A 125 1.67 0.79 -6.52
N PHE A 126 2.60 -0.09 -6.90
CA PHE A 126 3.99 0.27 -7.20
C PHE A 126 4.63 -0.74 -8.15
N ASN A 127 5.74 -0.34 -8.77
CA ASN A 127 6.67 -1.24 -9.44
C ASN A 127 7.74 -1.69 -8.44
N PHE A 128 8.27 -2.91 -8.59
CA PHE A 128 9.31 -3.41 -7.70
C PHE A 128 10.42 -4.16 -8.42
N ASP A 129 11.61 -4.14 -7.80
CA ASP A 129 12.70 -5.09 -8.02
C ASP A 129 12.92 -5.87 -6.72
N PHE A 130 12.86 -7.21 -6.77
CA PHE A 130 13.23 -8.07 -5.66
C PHE A 130 14.67 -8.56 -5.86
N LEU A 131 15.53 -8.31 -4.88
CA LEU A 131 16.94 -8.63 -4.89
C LEU A 131 17.25 -9.77 -3.91
N SER A 132 18.17 -10.64 -4.31
CA SER A 132 18.76 -11.66 -3.44
C SER A 132 20.29 -11.68 -3.67
N GLY A 133 21.08 -11.58 -2.59
CA GLY A 133 22.53 -11.47 -2.67
C GLY A 133 23.00 -10.26 -3.51
N GLY A 134 22.22 -9.16 -3.49
CA GLY A 134 22.51 -7.92 -4.22
C GLY A 134 22.20 -7.96 -5.72
N LYS A 135 21.62 -9.04 -6.23
CA LYS A 135 21.23 -9.19 -7.64
C LYS A 135 19.72 -9.21 -7.78
N ILE A 136 19.18 -8.55 -8.80
CA ILE A 136 17.76 -8.64 -9.13
C ILE A 136 17.41 -10.08 -9.47
N ASN A 137 16.50 -10.66 -8.71
CA ASN A 137 15.97 -12.01 -8.89
C ASN A 137 14.69 -12.00 -9.73
N ASN A 138 13.82 -11.04 -9.47
CA ASN A 138 12.63 -10.79 -10.27
C ASN A 138 12.18 -9.33 -10.10
N ARG A 139 11.27 -8.91 -10.97
CA ARG A 139 10.65 -7.58 -10.96
C ARG A 139 9.21 -7.67 -11.38
N GLY A 140 8.45 -6.62 -11.11
CA GLY A 140 7.05 -6.57 -11.50
C GLY A 140 6.34 -5.34 -11.02
N ALA A 141 5.03 -5.44 -10.98
CA ALA A 141 4.15 -4.48 -10.35
C ALA A 141 3.32 -5.18 -9.26
N GLU A 142 3.01 -4.45 -8.20
CA GLU A 142 2.30 -4.96 -7.05
C GLU A 142 1.14 -4.06 -6.68
N SER A 143 0.04 -4.67 -6.25
CA SER A 143 -1.16 -3.99 -5.78
C SER A 143 -1.59 -4.58 -4.44
N TRP A 144 -1.69 -3.74 -3.42
CA TRP A 144 -2.23 -4.08 -2.11
C TRP A 144 -3.61 -3.51 -1.91
N GLN A 145 -4.46 -4.25 -1.22
CA GLN A 145 -5.67 -3.73 -0.61
C GLN A 145 -5.40 -3.52 0.88
N MET A 146 -5.76 -2.35 1.38
CA MET A 146 -5.53 -1.95 2.76
C MET A 146 -6.87 -1.79 3.49
N VAL A 147 -6.88 -2.11 4.77
CA VAL A 147 -8.02 -1.88 5.67
C VAL A 147 -7.53 -1.18 6.93
N TYR A 148 -8.33 -0.23 7.42
CA TYR A 148 -8.07 0.41 8.72
C TYR A 148 -8.76 -0.39 9.81
N THR A 149 -7.98 -0.83 10.81
CA THR A 149 -8.43 -1.61 11.96
C THR A 149 -8.17 -0.87 13.26
N GLU A 150 -8.57 -1.42 14.39
CA GLU A 150 -8.26 -0.91 15.72
C GLU A 150 -6.75 -0.82 15.97
N ASP A 151 -5.95 -1.65 15.28
CA ASP A 151 -4.49 -1.69 15.35
C ASP A 151 -3.82 -0.91 14.20
N GLY A 152 -4.56 -0.05 13.50
CA GLY A 152 -4.10 0.75 12.37
C GLY A 152 -4.25 0.06 11.02
N TRP A 153 -3.54 0.56 10.00
CA TRP A 153 -3.63 0.07 8.63
C TRP A 153 -2.98 -1.31 8.48
N LYS A 154 -3.72 -2.25 7.84
CA LYS A 154 -3.25 -3.61 7.55
C LYS A 154 -3.41 -3.96 6.07
N ILE A 155 -2.50 -4.79 5.56
CA ILE A 155 -2.58 -5.37 4.22
C ILE A 155 -3.57 -6.53 4.27
N SER A 156 -4.69 -6.42 3.56
CA SER A 156 -5.72 -7.46 3.50
C SER A 156 -5.57 -8.36 2.27
N SER A 157 -4.98 -7.86 1.19
CA SER A 157 -4.73 -8.65 -0.01
C SER A 157 -3.54 -8.13 -0.79
N MET A 158 -2.86 -9.03 -1.50
CA MET A 158 -1.69 -8.74 -2.31
C MET A 158 -1.80 -9.47 -3.66
N LEU A 159 -1.65 -8.71 -4.73
CA LEU A 159 -1.59 -9.21 -6.11
C LEU A 159 -0.35 -8.62 -6.77
N PHE A 160 0.50 -9.47 -7.34
CA PHE A 160 1.71 -9.00 -8.01
C PHE A 160 2.02 -9.78 -9.28
N SER A 161 2.66 -9.10 -10.22
CA SER A 161 3.25 -9.73 -11.40
C SER A 161 4.69 -10.14 -11.14
N ILE A 162 5.16 -11.16 -11.86
CA ILE A 162 6.56 -11.59 -11.85
C ILE A 162 7.08 -11.58 -13.28
N GLY A 163 8.14 -10.82 -13.51
CA GLY A 163 8.90 -10.76 -14.73
C GLY A 163 10.40 -10.92 -14.47
N SER A 164 11.17 -11.12 -15.51
CA SER A 164 12.65 -11.21 -15.49
C SER A 164 13.33 -9.89 -15.84
#